data_82f18bbad0736fa776e6f469dc703261
#
_entry.id   82f18bbad0736fa776e6f469dc703261
#
_cell.length_a   1.000
_cell.length_b   1.000
_cell.length_c   1.000
_cell.angle_alpha   90.00
_cell.angle_beta   90.00
_cell.angle_gamma   90.00
#
_symmetry.space_group_name_H-M   'P 1'
#
loop_
_entity.id
_entity.type
_entity.pdbx_description
1 polymer ?
#
loop_
_entity_poly.entity_id
_entity_poly.type
_entity_poly.pdbx_seq_one_letter_code
_entity_poly.pdbx_strand_id
1 'polypeptide(L)'
;YVWEPELSPEGPVAILVSLPEQMAHVYRNGSEIGVTTVSTGRKGHRTPTGVFVILQKDKHHHSNIYNNASMPNSQRLTWGGVFLHAGGLPGYPSSHGCVHLPLEFSAKLFEITHLGTAVIIADEASAPADVVHPGIILNGDADQMIAQERARERSKKHKAVPPAAGDHPNRVPIASVVVSGADRK
;
A
#
# COMPACT_ATOMS: atom_id res chain seq x y z
N TYR A 1 14.79 -9.81 -5.92
CA TYR A 1 14.65 -8.36 -5.70
C TYR A 1 16.01 -7.65 -5.80
N VAL A 2 15.97 -6.35 -6.12
CA VAL A 2 17.09 -5.42 -6.02
C VAL A 2 16.83 -4.47 -4.85
N TRP A 3 17.88 -4.05 -4.13
CA TRP A 3 17.77 -3.11 -3.01
C TRP A 3 19.06 -2.31 -2.87
N GLU A 4 19.01 -1.03 -3.23
CA GLU A 4 20.14 -0.11 -3.37
C GLU A 4 19.82 1.24 -2.68
N PRO A 5 19.62 1.27 -1.36
CA PRO A 5 19.21 2.48 -0.64
C PRO A 5 20.25 3.60 -0.68
N GLU A 6 21.50 3.28 -0.97
CA GLU A 6 22.63 4.21 -1.13
C GLU A 6 22.47 5.12 -2.34
N LEU A 7 21.67 4.74 -3.36
CA LEU A 7 21.36 5.60 -4.51
C LEU A 7 20.60 6.87 -4.10
N SER A 8 19.90 6.84 -2.99
CA SER A 8 19.23 7.99 -2.40
C SER A 8 19.11 7.77 -0.88
N PRO A 9 20.13 8.16 -0.09
CA PRO A 9 20.24 7.83 1.33
C PRO A 9 19.10 8.42 2.18
N GLU A 10 18.58 9.58 1.78
CA GLU A 10 17.58 10.34 2.56
C GLU A 10 16.44 10.85 1.66
N GLY A 11 15.34 11.22 2.28
CA GLY A 11 14.20 11.85 1.61
C GLY A 11 12.92 11.02 1.69
N PRO A 12 11.82 11.56 1.15
CA PRO A 12 10.52 10.92 1.19
C PRO A 12 10.50 9.63 0.38
N VAL A 13 9.85 8.60 0.95
CA VAL A 13 9.66 7.29 0.32
C VAL A 13 8.28 7.22 -0.32
N ALA A 14 8.21 6.66 -1.53
CA ALA A 14 6.96 6.26 -2.18
C ALA A 14 7.10 4.84 -2.73
N ILE A 15 6.00 4.09 -2.74
CA ILE A 15 5.94 2.72 -3.24
C ILE A 15 4.96 2.70 -4.40
N LEU A 16 5.37 2.13 -5.54
CA LEU A 16 4.51 1.87 -6.68
C LEU A 16 4.35 0.36 -6.84
N VAL A 17 3.11 -0.11 -6.84
CA VAL A 17 2.76 -1.52 -7.10
C VAL A 17 2.07 -1.61 -8.45
N SER A 18 2.66 -2.32 -9.40
CA SER A 18 2.10 -2.63 -10.70
C SER A 18 1.36 -3.98 -10.63
N LEU A 19 0.03 -3.96 -10.74
CA LEU A 19 -0.77 -5.18 -10.75
C LEU A 19 -0.53 -6.04 -11.99
N PRO A 20 -0.41 -5.47 -13.22
CA PRO A 20 -0.14 -6.26 -14.42
C PRO A 20 1.22 -6.95 -14.39
N GLU A 21 2.24 -6.25 -13.93
CA GLU A 21 3.61 -6.75 -13.89
C GLU A 21 3.89 -7.63 -12.67
N GLN A 22 3.03 -7.59 -11.65
CA GLN A 22 3.25 -8.21 -10.34
C GLN A 22 4.61 -7.79 -9.74
N MET A 23 4.86 -6.47 -9.80
CA MET A 23 6.09 -5.84 -9.32
C MET A 23 5.77 -4.73 -8.33
N ALA A 24 6.68 -4.50 -7.40
CA ALA A 24 6.71 -3.30 -6.55
C ALA A 24 8.04 -2.57 -6.71
N HIS A 25 7.94 -1.26 -6.88
CA HIS A 25 9.05 -0.33 -7.04
C HIS A 25 9.07 0.61 -5.83
N VAL A 26 10.22 0.80 -5.24
CA VAL A 26 10.42 1.69 -4.09
C VAL A 26 11.28 2.86 -4.51
N TYR A 27 10.73 4.04 -4.37
CA TYR A 27 11.41 5.30 -4.67
C TYR A 27 11.72 6.05 -3.38
N ARG A 28 12.87 6.69 -3.33
CA ARG A 28 13.21 7.67 -2.30
C ARG A 28 13.74 8.92 -2.95
N ASN A 29 13.13 10.07 -2.62
CA ASN A 29 13.48 11.36 -3.23
C ASN A 29 13.52 11.31 -4.78
N GLY A 30 12.58 10.57 -5.39
CA GLY A 30 12.46 10.41 -6.84
C GLY A 30 13.38 9.37 -7.49
N SER A 31 14.38 8.83 -6.76
CA SER A 31 15.26 7.75 -7.25
C SER A 31 14.69 6.39 -6.88
N GLU A 32 14.69 5.44 -7.80
CA GLU A 32 14.36 4.04 -7.52
C GLU A 32 15.48 3.40 -6.70
N ILE A 33 15.16 2.94 -5.50
CA ILE A 33 16.10 2.33 -4.55
C ILE A 33 15.82 0.85 -4.31
N GLY A 34 14.72 0.34 -4.84
CA GLY A 34 14.38 -1.06 -4.70
C GLY A 34 13.28 -1.51 -5.64
N VAL A 35 13.38 -2.75 -6.10
CA VAL A 35 12.38 -3.40 -6.93
C VAL A 35 12.25 -4.87 -6.57
N THR A 36 11.02 -5.39 -6.57
CA THR A 36 10.76 -6.79 -6.25
C THR A 36 9.51 -7.31 -6.95
N THR A 37 9.45 -8.63 -7.15
CA THR A 37 8.21 -9.29 -7.50
C THR A 37 7.25 -9.30 -6.33
N VAL A 38 5.95 -9.28 -6.61
CA VAL A 38 4.88 -9.38 -5.62
C VAL A 38 3.86 -10.45 -6.02
N SER A 39 2.98 -10.80 -5.09
CA SER A 39 1.75 -11.53 -5.40
C SER A 39 0.57 -10.77 -4.83
N THR A 40 -0.29 -10.27 -5.69
CA THR A 40 -1.44 -9.44 -5.35
C THR A 40 -2.73 -10.26 -5.22
N GLY A 41 -3.88 -9.61 -5.08
CA GLY A 41 -5.18 -10.24 -4.94
C GLY A 41 -5.60 -11.07 -6.14
N ARG A 42 -6.01 -12.32 -5.91
CA ARG A 42 -6.53 -13.23 -6.93
C ARG A 42 -7.89 -12.78 -7.46
N LYS A 43 -8.37 -13.44 -8.52
CA LYS A 43 -9.72 -13.23 -9.04
C LYS A 43 -10.78 -13.38 -7.93
N GLY A 44 -11.67 -12.42 -7.82
CA GLY A 44 -12.68 -12.33 -6.74
C GLY A 44 -12.20 -11.66 -5.45
N HIS A 45 -10.89 -11.41 -5.31
CA HIS A 45 -10.27 -10.74 -4.17
C HIS A 45 -9.21 -9.75 -4.65
N ARG A 46 -9.55 -8.92 -5.62
CA ARG A 46 -8.58 -8.01 -6.25
C ARG A 46 -8.01 -7.02 -5.25
N THR A 47 -6.71 -6.74 -5.37
CA THR A 47 -6.08 -5.59 -4.71
C THR A 47 -6.66 -4.31 -5.32
N PRO A 48 -7.16 -3.37 -4.51
CA PRO A 48 -7.73 -2.13 -5.02
C PRO A 48 -6.64 -1.23 -5.61
N THR A 49 -6.95 -0.55 -6.71
CA THR A 49 -6.10 0.49 -7.29
C THR A 49 -6.35 1.84 -6.63
N GLY A 50 -5.37 2.73 -6.69
CA GLY A 50 -5.46 4.07 -6.15
C GLY A 50 -4.19 4.52 -5.44
N VAL A 51 -4.27 5.68 -4.79
CA VAL A 51 -3.20 6.21 -3.94
C VAL A 51 -3.59 6.03 -2.47
N PHE A 52 -2.80 5.27 -1.76
CA PHE A 52 -2.96 4.93 -0.36
C PHE A 52 -1.82 5.54 0.46
N VAL A 53 -1.97 5.48 1.77
CA VAL A 53 -0.86 5.70 2.71
C VAL A 53 -0.80 4.56 3.71
N ILE A 54 0.38 4.37 4.31
CA ILE A 54 0.55 3.42 5.39
C ILE A 54 -0.17 3.95 6.64
N LEU A 55 -1.21 3.24 7.07
CA LEU A 55 -2.09 3.62 8.20
C LEU A 55 -1.66 3.01 9.53
N GLN A 56 -0.95 1.87 9.47
CA GLN A 56 -0.50 1.12 10.64
C GLN A 56 0.67 0.23 10.23
N LYS A 57 1.61 0.04 11.13
CA LYS A 57 2.73 -0.91 10.98
C LYS A 57 2.74 -1.89 12.16
N ASP A 58 2.97 -3.17 11.86
CA ASP A 58 3.09 -4.23 12.87
C ASP A 58 4.05 -5.30 12.36
N LYS A 59 5.16 -5.51 13.08
CA LYS A 59 6.21 -6.42 12.67
C LYS A 59 5.80 -7.90 12.78
N HIS A 60 4.87 -8.22 13.68
CA HIS A 60 4.46 -9.59 14.02
C HIS A 60 2.94 -9.80 13.88
N HIS A 61 2.33 -9.14 12.94
CA HIS A 61 0.89 -9.19 12.73
C HIS A 61 0.38 -10.57 12.34
N HIS A 62 -0.82 -10.88 12.83
CA HIS A 62 -1.58 -12.07 12.42
C HIS A 62 -2.97 -11.64 11.96
N SER A 63 -3.48 -12.31 10.94
CA SER A 63 -4.79 -11.99 10.38
C SER A 63 -5.91 -12.37 11.34
N ASN A 64 -6.78 -11.42 11.66
CA ASN A 64 -7.99 -11.68 12.43
C ASN A 64 -9.13 -12.28 11.58
N ILE A 65 -8.95 -12.33 10.26
CA ILE A 65 -9.99 -12.74 9.29
C ILE A 65 -9.65 -14.11 8.67
N TYR A 66 -8.37 -14.38 8.43
CA TYR A 66 -7.89 -15.55 7.71
C TYR A 66 -7.10 -16.49 8.62
N ASN A 67 -7.80 -17.25 9.45
CA ASN A 67 -7.27 -18.36 10.24
C ASN A 67 -5.92 -18.06 10.95
N ASN A 68 -5.82 -16.87 11.55
CA ASN A 68 -4.62 -16.42 12.25
C ASN A 68 -3.33 -16.49 11.40
N ALA A 69 -3.45 -16.35 10.07
CA ALA A 69 -2.31 -16.40 9.16
C ALA A 69 -1.26 -15.35 9.55
N SER A 70 0.00 -15.77 9.59
CA SER A 70 1.13 -14.88 9.87
C SER A 70 1.33 -13.88 8.73
N MET A 71 1.47 -12.60 9.08
CA MET A 71 1.67 -11.48 8.16
C MET A 71 2.85 -10.62 8.62
N PRO A 72 4.10 -11.14 8.54
CA PRO A 72 5.28 -10.43 9.02
C PRO A 72 5.50 -9.10 8.29
N ASN A 73 6.00 -8.11 9.01
CA ASN A 73 6.30 -6.76 8.51
C ASN A 73 5.08 -6.09 7.86
N SER A 74 3.91 -6.27 8.46
CA SER A 74 2.65 -5.72 7.96
C SER A 74 2.61 -4.20 7.97
N GLN A 75 2.18 -3.65 6.84
CA GLN A 75 1.93 -2.24 6.63
C GLN A 75 0.53 -2.07 6.05
N ARG A 76 -0.39 -1.57 6.86
CA ARG A 76 -1.82 -1.47 6.52
C ARG A 76 -2.07 -0.32 5.56
N LEU A 77 -2.80 -0.58 4.49
CA LEU A 77 -3.22 0.42 3.50
C LEU A 77 -4.69 0.80 3.64
N THR A 78 -5.54 -0.12 4.05
CA THR A 78 -6.98 0.15 4.22
C THR A 78 -7.50 -0.43 5.53
N TRP A 79 -8.54 0.18 6.08
CA TRP A 79 -9.25 -0.40 7.23
C TRP A 79 -10.07 -1.65 6.85
N GLY A 80 -10.30 -1.85 5.55
CA GLY A 80 -10.91 -3.06 5.00
C GLY A 80 -9.99 -4.29 4.97
N GLY A 81 -8.70 -4.15 5.36
CA GLY A 81 -7.80 -5.29 5.53
C GLY A 81 -6.80 -5.52 4.39
N VAL A 82 -6.50 -4.51 3.59
CA VAL A 82 -5.42 -4.56 2.60
C VAL A 82 -4.11 -4.12 3.25
N PHE A 83 -3.05 -4.93 3.06
CA PHE A 83 -1.71 -4.72 3.61
C PHE A 83 -0.63 -4.99 2.57
N LEU A 84 0.54 -4.38 2.78
CA LEU A 84 1.83 -4.91 2.31
C LEU A 84 2.40 -5.78 3.43
N HIS A 85 2.83 -7.01 3.16
CA HIS A 85 3.47 -7.89 4.16
C HIS A 85 4.26 -9.01 3.51
N ALA A 86 5.11 -9.69 4.27
CA ALA A 86 5.76 -10.91 3.78
C ALA A 86 4.73 -12.01 3.54
N GLY A 87 4.81 -12.69 2.39
CA GLY A 87 3.88 -13.76 2.04
C GLY A 87 4.36 -14.64 0.90
N GLY A 88 3.53 -15.60 0.53
CA GLY A 88 3.84 -16.51 -0.58
C GLY A 88 3.89 -15.77 -1.92
N LEU A 89 4.85 -16.16 -2.75
CA LEU A 89 5.11 -15.59 -4.08
C LEU A 89 5.10 -16.70 -5.14
N PRO A 90 3.91 -17.21 -5.53
CA PRO A 90 3.82 -18.30 -6.50
C PRO A 90 4.07 -17.87 -7.96
N GLY A 91 4.30 -16.57 -8.22
CA GLY A 91 4.49 -16.02 -9.57
C GLY A 91 3.20 -15.55 -10.24
N TYR A 92 2.08 -15.55 -9.52
CA TYR A 92 0.77 -15.08 -9.99
C TYR A 92 -0.03 -14.48 -8.81
N PRO A 93 -1.10 -13.72 -9.07
CA PRO A 93 -1.98 -13.19 -8.01
C PRO A 93 -2.63 -14.33 -7.20
N SER A 94 -2.34 -14.38 -5.89
CA SER A 94 -2.79 -15.49 -5.01
C SER A 94 -3.42 -15.04 -3.70
N SER A 95 -3.29 -13.77 -3.32
CA SER A 95 -3.76 -13.25 -2.03
C SER A 95 -5.27 -13.00 -2.00
N HIS A 96 -5.77 -12.59 -0.84
CA HIS A 96 -7.14 -12.12 -0.63
C HIS A 96 -7.24 -10.57 -0.68
N GLY A 97 -6.36 -9.92 -1.44
CA GLY A 97 -6.32 -8.47 -1.61
C GLY A 97 -5.04 -7.79 -1.09
N CYS A 98 -4.28 -8.47 -0.24
CA CYS A 98 -2.97 -7.97 0.21
C CYS A 98 -1.92 -8.04 -0.91
N VAL A 99 -0.85 -7.30 -0.74
CA VAL A 99 0.35 -7.37 -1.57
C VAL A 99 1.41 -8.16 -0.81
N HIS A 100 1.69 -9.37 -1.26
CA HIS A 100 2.73 -10.22 -0.71
C HIS A 100 4.10 -9.81 -1.24
N LEU A 101 5.08 -9.73 -0.34
CA LEU A 101 6.47 -9.35 -0.60
C LEU A 101 7.39 -10.49 -0.17
N PRO A 102 8.62 -10.59 -0.73
CA PRO A 102 9.67 -11.43 -0.16
C PRO A 102 9.97 -11.02 1.28
N LEU A 103 10.24 -11.99 2.15
CA LEU A 103 10.44 -11.73 3.58
C LEU A 103 11.54 -10.70 3.85
N GLU A 104 12.70 -10.87 3.23
CA GLU A 104 13.84 -9.96 3.41
C GLU A 104 13.55 -8.55 2.86
N PHE A 105 12.92 -8.46 1.68
CA PHE A 105 12.53 -7.17 1.11
C PHE A 105 11.51 -6.46 1.99
N SER A 106 10.51 -7.19 2.49
CA SER A 106 9.49 -6.62 3.37
C SER A 106 10.08 -6.09 4.68
N ALA A 107 11.12 -6.74 5.22
CA ALA A 107 11.83 -6.28 6.42
C ALA A 107 12.57 -4.96 6.14
N LYS A 108 13.32 -4.90 5.04
CA LYS A 108 14.04 -3.68 4.62
C LYS A 108 13.07 -2.52 4.34
N LEU A 109 11.98 -2.79 3.64
CA LEU A 109 10.93 -1.81 3.36
C LEU A 109 10.28 -1.31 4.65
N PHE A 110 10.00 -2.22 5.59
CA PHE A 110 9.43 -1.88 6.87
C PHE A 110 10.29 -0.89 7.67
N GLU A 111 11.62 -0.96 7.57
CA GLU A 111 12.53 -0.08 8.30
C GLU A 111 12.55 1.35 7.75
N ILE A 112 12.42 1.54 6.44
CA ILE A 112 12.53 2.86 5.80
C ILE A 112 11.20 3.59 5.63
N THR A 113 10.08 2.90 5.81
CA THR A 113 8.74 3.49 5.72
C THR A 113 8.26 3.96 7.09
N HIS A 114 7.29 4.87 7.09
CA HIS A 114 6.61 5.38 8.28
C HIS A 114 5.10 5.51 8.01
N LEU A 115 4.34 5.86 9.03
CA LEU A 115 2.93 6.18 8.84
C LEU A 115 2.81 7.40 7.92
N GLY A 116 1.87 7.35 6.98
CA GLY A 116 1.71 8.36 5.95
C GLY A 116 2.58 8.16 4.70
N THR A 117 3.51 7.20 4.66
CA THR A 117 4.26 6.86 3.43
C THR A 117 3.28 6.51 2.32
N ALA A 118 3.44 7.15 1.14
CA ALA A 118 2.57 6.96 -0.01
C ALA A 118 2.77 5.59 -0.66
N VAL A 119 1.67 4.94 -1.03
CA VAL A 119 1.63 3.68 -1.77
C VAL A 119 0.65 3.82 -2.92
N ILE A 120 1.15 3.72 -4.14
CA ILE A 120 0.37 3.80 -5.37
C ILE A 120 0.17 2.38 -5.88
N ILE A 121 -1.07 1.97 -6.11
CA ILE A 121 -1.39 0.67 -6.71
C ILE A 121 -2.07 0.93 -8.04
N ALA A 122 -1.43 0.48 -9.12
CA ALA A 122 -1.84 0.76 -10.49
C ALA A 122 -2.12 -0.52 -11.29
N ASP A 123 -3.05 -0.43 -12.22
CA ASP A 123 -3.32 -1.43 -13.27
C ASP A 123 -3.21 -0.80 -14.66
N GLU A 124 -3.47 -1.56 -15.73
CA GLU A 124 -3.39 -1.08 -17.12
C GLU A 124 -4.37 0.07 -17.42
N ALA A 125 -5.46 0.15 -16.66
CA ALA A 125 -6.49 1.17 -16.82
C ALA A 125 -6.26 2.38 -15.90
N SER A 126 -5.17 2.41 -15.13
CA SER A 126 -4.87 3.48 -14.18
C SER A 126 -4.55 4.78 -14.91
N ALA A 127 -5.59 5.48 -15.24
CA ALA A 127 -5.60 6.91 -15.51
C ALA A 127 -5.93 7.62 -14.20
N PRO A 128 -5.79 8.94 -14.07
CA PRO A 128 -5.55 9.64 -12.80
C PRO A 128 -6.19 8.94 -11.58
N ALA A 129 -5.32 8.45 -10.70
CA ALA A 129 -5.74 7.62 -9.58
C ALA A 129 -6.49 8.44 -8.53
N ASP A 130 -7.55 7.88 -7.97
CA ASP A 130 -8.19 8.44 -6.77
C ASP A 130 -7.25 8.38 -5.57
N VAL A 131 -7.09 9.46 -4.84
CA VAL A 131 -6.38 9.47 -3.55
C VAL A 131 -7.32 8.97 -2.47
N VAL A 132 -7.00 7.81 -1.90
CA VAL A 132 -7.84 7.18 -0.87
C VAL A 132 -7.78 7.97 0.46
N HIS A 133 -6.63 8.57 0.77
CA HIS A 133 -6.41 9.36 1.99
C HIS A 133 -5.80 10.73 1.68
N PRO A 134 -6.49 11.61 0.94
CA PRO A 134 -5.90 12.87 0.46
C PRO A 134 -5.44 13.78 1.60
N GLY A 135 -6.19 13.83 2.69
CA GLY A 135 -5.85 14.66 3.85
C GLY A 135 -4.54 14.25 4.53
N ILE A 136 -4.24 12.95 4.56
CA ILE A 136 -3.02 12.41 5.19
C ILE A 136 -1.79 12.69 4.31
N ILE A 137 -1.93 12.59 2.98
CA ILE A 137 -0.82 12.83 2.04
C ILE A 137 -0.44 14.31 1.99
N LEU A 138 -1.43 15.20 2.06
CA LEU A 138 -1.23 16.64 1.86
C LEU A 138 -0.89 17.41 3.13
N ASN A 139 -1.14 16.84 4.30
CA ASN A 139 -0.88 17.47 5.61
C ASN A 139 0.27 16.77 6.33
N GLY A 140 1.18 17.55 6.91
CA GLY A 140 2.35 17.02 7.63
C GLY A 140 2.05 16.25 8.93
N ASP A 141 0.79 16.25 9.42
CA ASP A 141 0.39 15.62 10.68
C ASP A 141 -0.26 14.23 10.45
N ALA A 142 0.45 13.37 9.73
CA ALA A 142 -0.05 12.05 9.35
C ALA A 142 -0.53 11.22 10.56
N ASP A 143 0.17 11.25 11.68
CA ASP A 143 -0.17 10.48 12.89
C ASP A 143 -1.52 10.89 13.48
N GLN A 144 -1.80 12.19 13.54
CA GLN A 144 -3.06 12.72 14.07
C GLN A 144 -4.23 12.37 13.14
N MET A 145 -4.04 12.49 11.83
CA MET A 145 -5.06 12.17 10.84
C MET A 145 -5.37 10.68 10.78
N ILE A 146 -4.35 9.82 10.89
CA ILE A 146 -4.53 8.38 11.00
C ILE A 146 -5.30 8.01 12.28
N ALA A 147 -4.99 8.66 13.40
CA ALA A 147 -5.69 8.45 14.65
C ALA A 147 -7.18 8.86 14.57
N GLN A 148 -7.47 10.00 13.92
CA GLN A 148 -8.85 10.45 13.69
C GLN A 148 -9.62 9.50 12.76
N GLU A 149 -9.00 9.02 11.69
CA GLU A 149 -9.62 8.06 10.76
C GLU A 149 -9.93 6.73 11.46
N ARG A 150 -9.02 6.23 12.30
CA ARG A 150 -9.27 5.05 13.15
C ARG A 150 -10.46 5.26 14.10
N ALA A 151 -10.59 6.45 14.70
CA ALA A 151 -11.70 6.77 15.58
C ALA A 151 -13.04 6.81 14.82
N ARG A 152 -13.05 7.40 13.62
CA ARG A 152 -14.22 7.43 12.73
C ARG A 152 -14.68 6.04 12.32
N GLU A 153 -13.75 5.17 11.93
CA GLU A 153 -14.06 3.79 11.53
C GLU A 153 -14.58 2.94 12.72
N ARG A 154 -14.03 3.13 13.91
CA ARG A 154 -14.56 2.49 15.14
C ARG A 154 -15.99 2.92 15.41
N SER A 155 -16.32 4.21 15.26
CA SER A 155 -17.67 4.74 15.43
C SER A 155 -18.65 4.19 14.40
N LYS A 156 -18.22 4.01 13.14
CA LYS A 156 -19.04 3.40 12.08
C LYS A 156 -19.34 1.93 12.37
N LYS A 157 -18.36 1.14 12.83
CA LYS A 157 -18.55 -0.28 13.21
C LYS A 157 -19.54 -0.47 14.34
N HIS A 158 -19.69 0.50 15.24
CA HIS A 158 -20.71 0.46 16.31
C HIS A 158 -22.12 0.82 15.80
N LYS A 159 -22.26 1.34 14.59
CA LYS A 159 -23.53 1.79 14.00
C LYS A 159 -23.97 1.02 12.75
N ALA A 160 -23.20 0.08 12.21
CA ALA A 160 -23.47 -0.52 10.90
C ALA A 160 -23.77 -2.01 10.95
N VAL A 161 -24.94 -2.35 10.43
CA VAL A 161 -25.28 -3.51 9.61
C VAL A 161 -24.27 -3.62 8.44
N PRO A 162 -23.89 -4.84 7.99
CA PRO A 162 -22.78 -5.02 7.05
C PRO A 162 -23.00 -4.29 5.72
N PRO A 163 -22.02 -3.53 5.22
CA PRO A 163 -22.14 -2.82 3.96
C PRO A 163 -21.98 -3.77 2.78
N ALA A 164 -22.86 -3.62 1.81
CA ALA A 164 -22.64 -4.07 0.44
C ALA A 164 -21.37 -3.41 -0.12
N ALA A 165 -20.61 -4.17 -0.91
CA ALA A 165 -19.36 -3.70 -1.52
C ALA A 165 -19.57 -2.40 -2.33
N GLY A 166 -18.81 -1.37 -2.00
CA GLY A 166 -18.54 -0.24 -2.87
C GLY A 166 -19.28 1.05 -2.55
N ASP A 167 -18.85 1.76 -1.52
CA ASP A 167 -18.89 3.23 -1.55
C ASP A 167 -17.89 3.80 -0.53
N HIS A 168 -16.85 4.46 -1.01
CA HIS A 168 -15.89 5.17 -0.19
C HIS A 168 -16.17 6.67 -0.31
N PRO A 169 -16.68 7.35 0.74
CA PRO A 169 -17.16 8.73 0.65
C PRO A 169 -16.07 9.82 0.54
N ASN A 170 -14.80 9.46 0.34
CA ASN A 170 -13.70 10.44 0.27
C ASN A 170 -12.76 10.19 -0.92
N ARG A 171 -13.32 9.98 -2.11
CA ARG A 171 -12.54 9.96 -3.34
C ARG A 171 -12.47 11.36 -3.93
N VAL A 172 -11.29 11.95 -3.97
CA VAL A 172 -11.04 13.20 -4.68
C VAL A 172 -10.19 12.87 -5.90
N PRO A 173 -10.64 13.16 -7.12
CA PRO A 173 -9.81 12.97 -8.30
C PRO A 173 -8.60 13.90 -8.23
N ILE A 174 -7.40 13.36 -8.37
CA ILE A 174 -6.20 14.16 -8.57
C ILE A 174 -6.01 14.37 -10.07
N ALA A 175 -6.01 15.63 -10.48
CA ALA A 175 -5.43 16.00 -11.75
C ALA A 175 -3.91 15.79 -11.68
N SER A 176 -3.45 14.65 -12.23
CA SER A 176 -2.06 14.32 -12.54
C SER A 176 -1.05 14.26 -11.39
N VAL A 177 -0.79 13.04 -10.90
CA VAL A 177 0.58 12.69 -10.50
C VAL A 177 1.26 12.13 -11.75
N VAL A 178 1.99 12.96 -12.46
CA VAL A 178 2.85 12.53 -13.55
C VAL A 178 4.10 11.93 -12.93
N VAL A 179 4.17 10.61 -12.86
CA VAL A 179 5.46 9.92 -12.71
C VAL A 179 6.10 9.96 -14.09
N SER A 180 6.97 10.95 -14.35
CA SER A 180 7.78 10.96 -15.55
C SER A 180 8.81 9.84 -15.42
N GLY A 181 8.58 8.73 -16.10
CA GLY A 181 9.60 7.74 -16.33
C GLY A 181 10.73 8.39 -17.12
N ALA A 182 11.92 8.39 -16.55
CA ALA A 182 13.12 8.80 -17.29
C ALA A 182 13.36 7.78 -18.39
N ASP A 183 13.21 8.21 -19.64
CA ASP A 183 13.68 7.48 -20.81
C ASP A 183 15.16 7.15 -20.64
N ARG A 184 15.49 5.88 -20.52
CA ARG A 184 16.83 5.39 -20.76
C ARG A 184 16.95 5.04 -22.25
N LYS A 185 17.68 5.86 -22.97
CA LYS A 185 18.35 5.43 -24.18
C LYS A 185 19.65 4.72 -23.84
#